data_19888dd53da6f11beae2739a1880f013
#
_entry.id   19888dd53da6f11beae2739a1880f013
#
_cell.length_a   1.000
_cell.length_b   1.000
_cell.length_c   1.000
_cell.angle_alpha   90.00
_cell.angle_beta   90.00
_cell.angle_gamma   90.00
#
_symmetry.space_group_name_H-M   'P 1'
#
loop_
_entity.id
_entity.type
_entity.pdbx_description
1 polymer ?
#
loop_
_entity_poly.entity_id
_entity_poly.type
_entity_poly.pdbx_seq_one_letter_code
_entity_poly.pdbx_strand_id
1 'polypeptide(L)'
;MTRSFVLSVLLIALAVPVSAQTQPNPPASAQPTPAQPEYPIIRVGVLSYLQYAAETENRDGANSFDVTRAYLNINAQVARRVRFRFTPDIRRITDGSLAGSLTLRVKYAFGQLDTLGHPGSWARFGLHQTPWLDFEESINRYRVQGQMFAEREGLIPGSGDFGASYFTPLPDGYGEVHGGVFNGEGFTQQEANKYKSVQARLTVRPFPNRGIAHGLRVSGFFNKGWYAADRPRDLGIVMGSFEHPNLVVTLQHLNATETPSATAPVEIDRNGWSLFAEPRQGPSGWAGLLRYDSFESDEALPDSARQRVIAGGGYWFVWPRAKVGLVATNEHVDYDQPTQLDENRVLLQMHFEF
;
A
#
# COMPACT_ATOMS: atom_id res chain seq x y z
N MET A 1 -26.13 34.57 9.07
CA MET A 1 -24.95 35.06 9.83
C MET A 1 -23.80 34.06 9.59
N THR A 2 -23.02 34.31 8.58
CA THR A 2 -21.92 33.46 8.11
C THR A 2 -20.67 33.80 8.89
N ARG A 3 -20.14 32.88 9.68
CA ARG A 3 -18.83 32.99 10.30
C ARG A 3 -17.78 32.32 9.42
N SER A 4 -16.97 33.12 8.75
CA SER A 4 -15.77 32.67 8.04
C SER A 4 -14.67 32.35 9.06
N PHE A 5 -14.18 31.12 9.06
CA PHE A 5 -12.94 30.74 9.73
C PHE A 5 -11.76 31.02 8.80
N VAL A 6 -10.95 32.01 9.14
CA VAL A 6 -9.67 32.27 8.49
C VAL A 6 -8.60 31.46 9.23
N LEU A 7 -8.02 30.47 8.55
CA LEU A 7 -6.91 29.68 9.06
C LEU A 7 -5.60 30.47 8.79
N SER A 8 -5.06 31.11 9.83
CA SER A 8 -3.77 31.80 9.75
C SER A 8 -2.63 30.80 9.88
N VAL A 9 -1.87 30.59 8.80
CA VAL A 9 -0.63 29.82 8.82
C VAL A 9 0.48 30.71 9.40
N LEU A 10 0.96 30.36 10.58
CA LEU A 10 2.04 31.07 11.27
C LEU A 10 3.40 30.54 10.76
N LEU A 11 4.13 31.35 9.98
CA LEU A 11 5.51 31.10 9.60
C LEU A 11 6.42 31.55 10.76
N ILE A 12 7.03 30.60 11.47
CA ILE A 12 8.04 30.88 12.48
C ILE A 12 9.42 30.85 11.81
N ALA A 13 10.03 32.03 11.67
CA ALA A 13 11.43 32.17 11.29
C ALA A 13 12.33 32.06 12.54
N LEU A 14 13.16 31.03 12.59
CA LEU A 14 14.17 30.84 13.62
C LEU A 14 15.46 31.60 13.24
N ALA A 15 15.76 32.67 13.92
CA ALA A 15 17.03 33.36 13.86
C ALA A 15 18.08 32.62 14.70
N VAL A 16 19.24 32.35 14.13
CA VAL A 16 20.38 31.71 14.80
C VAL A 16 21.40 32.82 15.18
N PRO A 17 21.87 32.94 16.44
CA PRO A 17 22.90 33.88 16.79
C PRO A 17 24.29 33.42 16.34
N VAL A 18 25.04 34.34 15.74
CA VAL A 18 26.47 34.18 15.39
C VAL A 18 27.31 34.56 16.61
N SER A 19 28.07 33.62 17.14
CA SER A 19 29.06 33.88 18.18
C SER A 19 30.48 33.93 17.61
N ALA A 20 31.23 34.95 18.02
CA ALA A 20 32.57 35.22 17.56
C ALA A 20 33.61 34.22 18.10
N GLN A 21 34.59 33.94 17.27
CA GLN A 21 35.71 33.01 17.50
C GLN A 21 36.86 33.66 18.30
N THR A 22 37.42 32.93 19.22
CA THR A 22 38.78 33.13 19.73
C THR A 22 39.66 31.96 19.26
N GLN A 23 40.85 32.25 18.77
CA GLN A 23 41.84 31.34 18.17
C GLN A 23 42.86 30.80 19.19
N PRO A 24 43.83 29.97 18.80
CA PRO A 24 43.84 28.50 18.89
C PRO A 24 45.12 27.97 19.58
N ASN A 25 45.10 26.67 19.85
CA ASN A 25 46.32 25.87 20.05
C ASN A 25 46.48 24.82 18.93
N PRO A 26 47.71 24.48 18.53
CA PRO A 26 47.98 23.63 17.37
C PRO A 26 47.82 22.13 17.65
N PRO A 27 47.84 21.29 16.62
CA PRO A 27 46.89 20.21 16.43
C PRO A 27 47.39 18.86 16.95
N ALA A 28 46.53 18.20 17.68
CA ALA A 28 46.50 16.74 17.69
C ALA A 28 46.01 16.27 16.31
N SER A 29 46.69 15.28 15.75
CA SER A 29 46.38 14.69 14.43
C SER A 29 44.89 14.49 14.24
N ALA A 30 44.28 15.30 13.38
CA ALA A 30 42.89 15.19 13.02
C ALA A 30 42.65 13.84 12.30
N GLN A 31 41.90 12.95 12.95
CA GLN A 31 41.28 11.84 12.22
C GLN A 31 40.43 12.45 11.09
N PRO A 32 40.53 11.91 9.86
CA PRO A 32 39.71 12.45 8.78
C PRO A 32 38.24 12.38 9.16
N THR A 33 37.60 13.53 9.29
CA THR A 33 36.16 13.63 9.48
C THR A 33 35.52 12.90 8.30
N PRO A 34 34.59 11.93 8.53
CA PRO A 34 33.91 11.28 7.43
C PRO A 34 33.30 12.34 6.53
N ALA A 35 33.65 12.30 5.24
CA ALA A 35 33.13 13.24 4.26
C ALA A 35 31.59 13.21 4.33
N GLN A 36 30.97 14.38 4.55
CA GLN A 36 29.51 14.47 4.54
C GLN A 36 29.03 14.08 3.15
N PRO A 37 27.95 13.28 3.05
CA PRO A 37 27.43 12.89 1.76
C PRO A 37 27.01 14.13 0.96
N GLU A 38 27.48 14.19 -0.29
CA GLU A 38 27.07 15.24 -1.22
C GLU A 38 25.64 14.99 -1.71
N TYR A 39 24.77 15.97 -1.56
CA TYR A 39 23.38 15.89 -2.00
C TYR A 39 23.19 16.56 -3.36
N PRO A 40 22.22 16.12 -4.21
CA PRO A 40 21.27 15.02 -3.97
C PRO A 40 21.88 13.62 -4.24
N ILE A 41 21.48 12.63 -3.43
CA ILE A 41 21.75 11.22 -3.70
C ILE A 41 20.53 10.64 -4.41
N ILE A 42 20.68 10.24 -5.67
CA ILE A 42 19.62 9.68 -6.48
C ILE A 42 19.82 8.16 -6.62
N ARG A 43 18.74 7.40 -6.39
CA ARG A 43 18.69 5.96 -6.61
C ARG A 43 17.55 5.64 -7.56
N VAL A 44 17.83 4.79 -8.52
CA VAL A 44 16.83 4.28 -9.48
C VAL A 44 16.66 2.80 -9.23
N GLY A 45 15.42 2.33 -9.26
CA GLY A 45 15.08 0.93 -9.14
C GLY A 45 13.89 0.59 -10.03
N VAL A 46 13.70 -0.69 -10.29
CA VAL A 46 12.61 -1.23 -11.11
C VAL A 46 11.81 -2.23 -10.29
N LEU A 47 10.50 -2.21 -10.42
CA LEU A 47 9.61 -3.30 -10.00
C LEU A 47 8.73 -3.67 -11.20
N SER A 48 8.77 -4.94 -11.62
CA SER A 48 7.92 -5.41 -12.72
C SER A 48 7.28 -6.75 -12.41
N TYR A 49 6.02 -6.91 -12.85
CA TYR A 49 5.27 -8.15 -12.80
C TYR A 49 4.87 -8.54 -14.22
N LEU A 50 5.33 -9.70 -14.64
CA LEU A 50 4.97 -10.34 -15.90
C LEU A 50 4.05 -11.52 -15.60
N GLN A 51 3.07 -11.77 -16.46
CA GLN A 51 2.06 -12.78 -16.23
C GLN A 51 1.72 -13.51 -17.51
N TYR A 52 1.53 -14.82 -17.41
CA TYR A 52 0.67 -15.61 -18.28
C TYR A 52 -0.56 -16.02 -17.48
N ALA A 53 -1.74 -15.77 -18.01
CA ALA A 53 -3.03 -16.18 -17.43
C ALA A 53 -3.76 -17.09 -18.42
N ALA A 54 -4.35 -18.17 -17.90
CA ALA A 54 -5.25 -19.05 -18.65
C ALA A 54 -6.55 -19.23 -17.85
N GLU A 55 -7.66 -18.85 -18.45
CA GLU A 55 -9.00 -19.03 -17.90
C GLU A 55 -9.46 -20.44 -18.23
N THR A 56 -9.98 -21.17 -17.24
CA THR A 56 -10.43 -22.55 -17.37
C THR A 56 -11.92 -22.72 -17.08
N GLU A 57 -12.58 -21.65 -16.68
CA GLU A 57 -14.00 -21.57 -16.42
C GLU A 57 -14.52 -20.20 -16.83
N ASN A 58 -15.84 -20.02 -17.10
CA ASN A 58 -16.47 -18.79 -17.56
C ASN A 58 -15.96 -18.32 -18.94
N ARG A 59 -14.66 -18.06 -19.08
CA ARG A 59 -13.99 -17.69 -20.34
C ARG A 59 -13.05 -18.79 -20.79
N ASP A 60 -13.53 -20.02 -20.81
CA ASP A 60 -12.73 -21.21 -21.12
C ASP A 60 -11.96 -21.07 -22.44
N GLY A 61 -10.67 -21.39 -22.36
CA GLY A 61 -9.73 -21.25 -23.46
C GLY A 61 -9.15 -19.83 -23.63
N ALA A 62 -9.63 -18.81 -22.91
CA ALA A 62 -9.03 -17.49 -22.96
C ALA A 62 -7.67 -17.51 -22.25
N ASN A 63 -6.63 -17.03 -22.94
CA ASN A 63 -5.29 -16.94 -22.35
C ASN A 63 -4.53 -15.72 -22.89
N SER A 64 -3.58 -15.23 -22.09
CA SER A 64 -2.78 -14.06 -22.49
C SER A 64 -1.47 -13.96 -21.73
N PHE A 65 -0.47 -13.39 -22.39
CA PHE A 65 0.70 -12.81 -21.72
C PHE A 65 0.45 -11.32 -21.48
N ASP A 66 0.84 -10.81 -20.31
CA ASP A 66 0.70 -9.39 -19.99
C ASP A 66 1.79 -8.90 -19.03
N VAL A 67 1.95 -7.56 -18.99
CA VAL A 67 2.70 -6.83 -17.97
C VAL A 67 1.70 -6.19 -17.02
N THR A 68 1.50 -6.81 -15.86
CA THR A 68 0.47 -6.36 -14.91
C THR A 68 0.95 -5.18 -14.04
N ARG A 69 2.28 -4.97 -13.96
CA ARG A 69 2.91 -3.84 -13.26
C ARG A 69 4.30 -3.59 -13.82
N ALA A 70 4.66 -2.31 -13.97
CA ALA A 70 6.05 -1.92 -14.19
C ALA A 70 6.29 -0.51 -13.63
N TYR A 71 7.07 -0.42 -12.55
CA TYR A 71 7.48 0.82 -11.90
C TYR A 71 8.92 1.15 -12.22
N LEU A 72 9.18 2.40 -12.51
CA LEU A 72 10.50 2.99 -12.43
C LEU A 72 10.56 3.87 -11.17
N ASN A 73 11.23 3.39 -10.13
CA ASN A 73 11.31 4.09 -8.86
C ASN A 73 12.51 5.04 -8.86
N ILE A 74 12.29 6.34 -8.85
CA ILE A 74 13.32 7.37 -8.70
C ILE A 74 13.21 7.92 -7.28
N ASN A 75 14.19 7.61 -6.44
CA ASN A 75 14.25 8.04 -5.06
C ASN A 75 15.44 8.99 -4.88
N ALA A 76 15.20 10.23 -4.51
CA ALA A 76 16.21 11.24 -4.26
C ALA A 76 16.25 11.61 -2.77
N GLN A 77 17.42 11.53 -2.16
CA GLN A 77 17.69 12.21 -0.91
C GLN A 77 18.26 13.59 -1.23
N VAL A 78 17.41 14.62 -1.10
CA VAL A 78 17.72 16.00 -1.53
C VAL A 78 18.52 16.75 -0.47
N ALA A 79 18.32 16.39 0.80
CA ALA A 79 19.08 16.89 1.95
C ALA A 79 19.05 15.83 3.07
N ARG A 80 19.73 16.07 4.18
CA ARG A 80 19.88 15.11 5.29
C ARG A 80 18.55 14.50 5.77
N ARG A 81 17.45 15.28 5.77
CA ARG A 81 16.12 14.87 6.24
C ARG A 81 15.04 15.02 5.17
N VAL A 82 15.40 15.41 3.95
CA VAL A 82 14.44 15.67 2.87
C VAL A 82 14.63 14.63 1.78
N ARG A 83 13.56 13.92 1.46
CA ARG A 83 13.52 12.95 0.37
C ARG A 83 12.43 13.34 -0.63
N PHE A 84 12.61 12.88 -1.84
CA PHE A 84 11.62 12.97 -2.90
C PHE A 84 11.54 11.62 -3.61
N ARG A 85 10.33 11.18 -3.91
CA ARG A 85 10.09 10.00 -4.73
C ARG A 85 9.22 10.35 -5.92
N PHE A 86 9.62 9.83 -7.08
CA PHE A 86 8.84 9.86 -8.31
C PHE A 86 8.78 8.45 -8.90
N THR A 87 7.57 7.94 -9.18
CA THR A 87 7.36 6.59 -9.69
C THR A 87 6.37 6.62 -10.85
N PRO A 88 6.84 6.60 -12.11
CA PRO A 88 6.03 6.20 -13.25
C PRO A 88 5.61 4.73 -13.13
N ASP A 89 4.39 4.43 -13.61
CA ASP A 89 3.78 3.11 -13.67
C ASP A 89 3.22 2.86 -15.06
N ILE A 90 3.27 1.63 -15.52
CA ILE A 90 2.63 1.22 -16.77
C ILE A 90 1.19 0.80 -16.48
N ARG A 91 0.26 1.26 -17.31
CA ARG A 91 -1.15 0.85 -17.31
C ARG A 91 -1.59 0.48 -18.72
N ARG A 92 -2.41 -0.57 -18.82
CA ARG A 92 -3.17 -0.85 -20.05
C ARG A 92 -4.37 0.11 -20.13
N ILE A 93 -4.55 0.74 -21.27
CA ILE A 93 -5.71 1.60 -21.55
C ILE A 93 -6.89 0.69 -21.89
N THR A 94 -8.03 0.94 -21.27
CA THR A 94 -9.26 0.16 -21.47
C THR A 94 -10.25 0.84 -22.41
N ASP A 95 -10.10 2.15 -22.63
CA ASP A 95 -11.09 2.98 -23.31
C ASP A 95 -10.48 3.79 -24.47
N GLY A 96 -11.32 4.20 -25.43
CA GLY A 96 -10.98 5.07 -26.53
C GLY A 96 -10.16 4.40 -27.64
N SER A 97 -9.61 5.19 -28.55
CA SER A 97 -8.88 4.73 -29.72
C SER A 97 -7.55 4.02 -29.43
N LEU A 98 -7.04 4.14 -28.21
CA LEU A 98 -5.81 3.50 -27.74
C LEU A 98 -6.08 2.32 -26.83
N ALA A 99 -7.33 1.83 -26.74
CA ALA A 99 -7.68 0.65 -25.96
C ALA A 99 -6.75 -0.53 -26.29
N GLY A 100 -6.27 -1.23 -25.26
CA GLY A 100 -5.29 -2.30 -25.38
C GLY A 100 -3.83 -1.85 -25.35
N SER A 101 -3.52 -0.56 -25.56
CA SER A 101 -2.15 -0.05 -25.50
C SER A 101 -1.66 0.10 -24.04
N LEU A 102 -0.34 0.00 -23.85
CA LEU A 102 0.31 0.36 -22.59
C LEU A 102 0.67 1.84 -22.57
N THR A 103 0.34 2.52 -21.47
CA THR A 103 0.69 3.92 -21.24
C THR A 103 1.38 4.12 -19.91
N LEU A 104 2.14 5.18 -19.79
CA LEU A 104 2.74 5.62 -18.52
C LEU A 104 1.78 6.55 -17.79
N ARG A 105 1.66 6.34 -16.49
CA ARG A 105 1.00 7.25 -15.55
C ARG A 105 1.88 7.48 -14.33
N VAL A 106 1.64 8.55 -13.59
CA VAL A 106 2.32 8.80 -12.32
C VAL A 106 1.63 8.01 -11.22
N LYS A 107 2.36 7.13 -10.55
CA LYS A 107 1.89 6.35 -9.41
C LYS A 107 2.19 7.05 -8.09
N TYR A 108 3.41 7.61 -7.95
CA TYR A 108 3.84 8.37 -6.78
C TYR A 108 4.64 9.59 -7.19
N ALA A 109 4.40 10.71 -6.51
CA ALA A 109 5.16 11.95 -6.63
C ALA A 109 5.03 12.72 -5.32
N PHE A 110 5.96 12.54 -4.37
CA PHE A 110 5.86 13.14 -3.04
C PHE A 110 7.19 13.55 -2.45
N GLY A 111 7.14 14.61 -1.64
CA GLY A 111 8.20 14.97 -0.70
C GLY A 111 8.01 14.28 0.65
N GLN A 112 9.11 13.92 1.30
CA GLN A 112 9.12 13.36 2.65
C GLN A 112 10.12 14.10 3.52
N LEU A 113 9.68 14.45 4.74
CA LEU A 113 10.51 15.00 5.78
C LEU A 113 10.71 13.95 6.88
N ASP A 114 11.94 13.48 7.05
CA ASP A 114 12.30 12.47 8.04
C ASP A 114 12.57 13.07 9.42
N THR A 115 12.34 12.26 10.45
CA THR A 115 12.65 12.59 11.87
C THR A 115 11.91 13.84 12.34
N LEU A 116 10.63 13.94 12.00
CA LEU A 116 9.77 15.01 12.45
C LEU A 116 9.22 14.69 13.86
N GLY A 117 9.81 15.25 14.87
CA GLY A 117 9.42 15.08 16.29
C GLY A 117 10.02 13.86 16.97
N HIS A 118 10.09 12.70 16.32
CA HIS A 118 10.59 11.45 16.90
C HIS A 118 11.54 10.71 15.93
N PRO A 119 12.59 10.01 16.41
CA PRO A 119 13.42 9.14 15.57
C PRO A 119 12.58 8.09 14.83
N GLY A 120 12.78 7.96 13.52
CA GLY A 120 12.01 7.03 12.67
C GLY A 120 10.66 7.56 12.20
N SER A 121 10.18 8.71 12.71
CA SER A 121 8.99 9.37 12.21
C SER A 121 9.24 10.08 10.87
N TRP A 122 8.18 10.29 10.11
CA TRP A 122 8.22 11.08 8.88
C TRP A 122 6.86 11.70 8.56
N ALA A 123 6.90 12.79 7.80
CA ALA A 123 5.74 13.36 7.15
C ALA A 123 5.90 13.30 5.63
N ARG A 124 4.82 13.03 4.90
CA ARG A 124 4.74 13.03 3.44
C ARG A 124 3.73 14.04 2.95
N PHE A 125 4.00 14.62 1.79
CA PHE A 125 3.08 15.50 1.08
C PHE A 125 3.17 15.27 -0.42
N GLY A 126 2.03 15.15 -1.08
CA GLY A 126 1.89 14.88 -2.51
C GLY A 126 1.15 13.58 -2.79
N LEU A 127 1.42 12.96 -3.92
CA LEU A 127 0.85 11.68 -4.30
C LEU A 127 1.67 10.54 -3.70
N HIS A 128 1.19 9.92 -2.63
CA HIS A 128 1.91 8.89 -1.88
C HIS A 128 1.01 7.74 -1.42
N GLN A 129 1.65 6.69 -0.88
CA GLN A 129 0.95 5.51 -0.38
C GLN A 129 0.00 5.86 0.78
N THR A 130 -1.17 5.23 0.76
CA THR A 130 -2.16 5.29 1.85
C THR A 130 -1.75 4.37 3.01
N PRO A 131 -2.22 4.63 4.25
CA PRO A 131 -1.73 3.93 5.43
C PRO A 131 -1.94 2.41 5.45
N TRP A 132 -2.99 1.89 4.79
CA TRP A 132 -3.30 0.47 4.83
C TRP A 132 -2.52 -0.35 3.82
N LEU A 133 -2.64 -0.03 2.52
CA LEU A 133 -2.07 -0.88 1.46
C LEU A 133 -0.54 -0.95 1.49
N ASP A 134 0.15 0.16 1.81
CA ASP A 134 1.61 0.16 1.98
C ASP A 134 2.05 -0.83 3.08
N PHE A 135 1.27 -0.93 4.16
CA PHE A 135 1.51 -1.85 5.26
C PHE A 135 1.20 -3.30 4.87
N GLU A 136 0.02 -3.59 4.32
CA GLU A 136 -0.39 -4.93 3.93
C GLU A 136 0.54 -5.52 2.85
N GLU A 137 0.90 -4.72 1.83
CA GLU A 137 1.89 -5.09 0.81
C GLU A 137 3.28 -5.36 1.40
N SER A 138 3.65 -4.74 2.53
CA SER A 138 4.93 -5.00 3.20
C SER A 138 5.01 -6.38 3.85
N ILE A 139 3.87 -6.95 4.21
CA ILE A 139 3.75 -8.26 4.84
C ILE A 139 3.64 -9.37 3.77
N ASN A 140 2.89 -9.09 2.69
CA ASN A 140 2.53 -10.06 1.66
C ASN A 140 3.40 -9.92 0.41
N ARG A 141 4.37 -10.81 0.22
CA ARG A 141 5.24 -10.80 -0.97
C ARG A 141 4.52 -11.22 -2.27
N TYR A 142 3.34 -11.85 -2.16
CA TYR A 142 2.57 -12.32 -3.32
C TYR A 142 1.72 -11.23 -3.99
N ARG A 143 2.13 -9.96 -3.84
CA ARG A 143 1.52 -8.85 -4.59
C ARG A 143 1.56 -9.06 -6.11
N VAL A 144 2.48 -9.86 -6.61
CA VAL A 144 2.57 -10.28 -8.02
C VAL A 144 1.35 -11.09 -8.46
N GLN A 145 0.74 -11.87 -7.55
CA GLN A 145 -0.47 -12.65 -7.82
C GLN A 145 -1.69 -11.75 -8.04
N GLY A 146 -1.79 -10.63 -7.33
CA GLY A 146 -2.90 -9.70 -7.52
C GLY A 146 -3.03 -8.67 -6.40
N GLN A 147 -4.19 -8.04 -6.37
CA GLN A 147 -4.52 -7.01 -5.41
C GLN A 147 -4.73 -7.56 -4.00
N MET A 148 -4.48 -6.71 -2.98
CA MET A 148 -4.84 -6.99 -1.60
C MET A 148 -6.37 -6.99 -1.44
N PHE A 149 -6.88 -7.52 -0.32
CA PHE A 149 -8.30 -7.80 -0.17
C PHE A 149 -9.17 -6.56 -0.34
N ALA A 150 -9.01 -5.55 0.47
CA ALA A 150 -9.82 -4.32 0.41
C ALA A 150 -9.68 -3.55 -0.93
N GLU A 151 -8.50 -3.61 -1.58
CA GLU A 151 -8.28 -3.03 -2.90
C GLU A 151 -9.01 -3.82 -3.99
N ARG A 152 -9.00 -5.15 -3.90
CA ARG A 152 -9.65 -6.05 -4.85
C ARG A 152 -11.17 -5.88 -4.84
N GLU A 153 -11.73 -5.68 -3.65
CA GLU A 153 -13.15 -5.44 -3.45
C GLU A 153 -13.59 -3.98 -3.74
N GLY A 154 -12.64 -3.15 -4.22
CA GLY A 154 -12.92 -1.76 -4.62
C GLY A 154 -13.10 -0.79 -3.45
N LEU A 155 -12.92 -1.24 -2.21
CA LEU A 155 -13.11 -0.41 -1.01
C LEU A 155 -11.98 0.59 -0.81
N ILE A 156 -10.78 0.27 -1.29
CA ILE A 156 -9.65 1.19 -1.36
C ILE A 156 -9.35 1.45 -2.85
N PRO A 157 -9.47 2.69 -3.35
CA PRO A 157 -9.40 2.99 -4.79
C PRO A 157 -7.99 2.81 -5.40
N GLY A 158 -7.01 2.51 -4.58
CA GLY A 158 -5.64 2.23 -5.01
C GLY A 158 -4.63 2.44 -3.89
N SER A 159 -3.41 1.98 -4.11
CA SER A 159 -2.34 2.03 -3.11
C SER A 159 -1.75 3.43 -2.90
N GLY A 160 -2.19 4.44 -3.62
CA GLY A 160 -1.75 5.83 -3.48
C GLY A 160 -2.88 6.83 -3.65
N ASP A 161 -2.74 7.98 -3.00
CA ASP A 161 -3.65 9.10 -3.12
C ASP A 161 -2.91 10.43 -2.87
N PHE A 162 -3.48 11.53 -3.33
CA PHE A 162 -2.96 12.87 -3.04
C PHE A 162 -3.33 13.27 -1.62
N GLY A 163 -2.33 13.69 -0.84
CA GLY A 163 -2.60 14.09 0.53
C GLY A 163 -1.37 14.49 1.32
N ALA A 164 -1.59 14.54 2.63
CA ALA A 164 -0.54 14.73 3.64
C ALA A 164 -0.71 13.66 4.73
N SER A 165 0.39 13.03 5.12
CA SER A 165 0.36 12.01 6.17
C SER A 165 1.57 12.08 7.09
N TYR A 166 1.39 11.53 8.28
CA TYR A 166 2.42 11.41 9.30
C TYR A 166 2.48 9.97 9.82
N PHE A 167 3.71 9.49 9.96
CA PHE A 167 4.03 8.17 10.51
C PHE A 167 4.95 8.33 11.71
N THR A 168 4.72 7.54 12.74
CA THR A 168 5.64 7.45 13.89
C THR A 168 5.66 6.02 14.44
N PRO A 169 6.86 5.46 14.69
CA PRO A 169 6.97 4.23 15.46
C PRO A 169 6.58 4.48 16.92
N LEU A 170 6.01 3.48 17.56
CA LEU A 170 5.83 3.45 19.01
C LEU A 170 7.16 3.09 19.69
N PRO A 171 7.38 3.56 20.93
CA PRO A 171 8.59 3.23 21.69
C PRO A 171 8.84 1.73 21.76
N ASP A 172 10.11 1.36 21.94
CA ASP A 172 10.58 -0.01 22.23
C ASP A 172 10.08 -1.10 21.25
N GLY A 173 9.67 -0.70 20.04
CA GLY A 173 9.20 -1.63 19.01
C GLY A 173 7.78 -2.16 19.23
N TYR A 174 6.99 -1.52 20.10
CA TYR A 174 5.60 -1.92 20.39
C TYR A 174 4.62 -1.66 19.24
N GLY A 175 5.07 -1.07 18.13
CA GLY A 175 4.23 -0.90 16.94
C GLY A 175 4.45 0.44 16.27
N GLU A 176 3.39 0.95 15.61
CA GLU A 176 3.47 2.16 14.80
C GLU A 176 2.09 2.76 14.56
N VAL A 177 2.07 4.07 14.31
CA VAL A 177 0.89 4.83 13.89
C VAL A 177 1.18 5.50 12.55
N HIS A 178 0.25 5.42 11.62
CA HIS A 178 0.28 6.15 10.35
C HIS A 178 -1.10 6.75 10.08
N GLY A 179 -1.20 8.05 9.93
CA GLY A 179 -2.46 8.72 9.65
C GLY A 179 -2.27 9.91 8.72
N GLY A 180 -3.35 10.32 8.06
CA GLY A 180 -3.29 11.44 7.12
C GLY A 180 -4.65 11.87 6.61
N VAL A 181 -4.60 12.93 5.80
CA VAL A 181 -5.74 13.49 5.07
C VAL A 181 -5.44 13.42 3.59
N PHE A 182 -6.36 12.83 2.85
CA PHE A 182 -6.22 12.52 1.43
C PHE A 182 -7.39 13.07 0.64
N ASN A 183 -7.28 13.14 -0.68
CA ASN A 183 -8.41 13.46 -1.54
C ASN A 183 -9.53 12.41 -1.41
N GLY A 184 -9.21 11.13 -1.44
CA GLY A 184 -10.18 10.04 -1.33
C GLY A 184 -10.46 9.33 -2.65
N GLU A 185 -10.10 9.93 -3.78
CA GLU A 185 -10.37 9.41 -5.13
C GLU A 185 -9.30 8.41 -5.62
N GLY A 186 -8.17 8.32 -4.91
CA GLY A 186 -7.01 7.58 -5.34
C GLY A 186 -6.21 8.28 -6.44
N PHE A 187 -5.11 7.66 -6.85
CA PHE A 187 -4.16 8.27 -7.78
C PHE A 187 -4.58 8.25 -9.26
N THR A 188 -5.68 7.58 -9.60
CA THR A 188 -6.17 7.42 -10.98
C THR A 188 -7.28 8.38 -11.34
N GLN A 189 -7.81 9.09 -10.36
CA GLN A 189 -8.92 10.02 -10.54
C GLN A 189 -8.50 11.43 -10.12
N GLN A 190 -9.10 12.41 -10.79
CA GLN A 190 -9.01 13.80 -10.37
C GLN A 190 -9.97 14.03 -9.20
N GLU A 191 -9.62 14.95 -8.30
CA GLU A 191 -10.50 15.38 -7.23
C GLU A 191 -11.85 15.85 -7.79
N ALA A 192 -12.92 15.17 -7.41
CA ALA A 192 -14.27 15.42 -7.91
C ALA A 192 -15.13 16.24 -6.94
N ASN A 193 -14.67 16.42 -5.69
CA ASN A 193 -15.45 17.07 -4.64
C ASN A 193 -14.55 17.85 -3.66
N LYS A 194 -15.14 18.61 -2.74
CA LYS A 194 -14.41 19.40 -1.73
C LYS A 194 -14.11 18.62 -0.44
N TYR A 195 -14.61 17.41 -0.31
CA TYR A 195 -14.45 16.59 0.90
C TYR A 195 -13.13 15.82 0.86
N LYS A 196 -12.60 15.56 2.03
CA LYS A 196 -11.31 14.85 2.16
C LYS A 196 -11.52 13.58 2.96
N SER A 197 -10.78 12.56 2.58
CA SER A 197 -10.69 11.30 3.30
C SER A 197 -9.70 11.43 4.45
N VAL A 198 -10.12 11.06 5.65
CA VAL A 198 -9.25 10.92 6.82
C VAL A 198 -8.97 9.44 7.05
N GLN A 199 -7.70 9.09 7.04
CA GLN A 199 -7.26 7.71 7.18
C GLN A 199 -6.28 7.57 8.35
N ALA A 200 -6.43 6.52 9.15
CA ALA A 200 -5.43 6.19 10.15
C ALA A 200 -5.31 4.68 10.36
N ARG A 201 -4.07 4.25 10.63
CA ARG A 201 -3.71 2.88 11.01
C ARG A 201 -2.92 2.91 12.31
N LEU A 202 -3.30 2.05 13.23
CA LEU A 202 -2.53 1.68 14.41
C LEU A 202 -2.14 0.21 14.27
N THR A 203 -0.86 -0.08 14.42
CA THR A 203 -0.36 -1.45 14.54
C THR A 203 0.30 -1.60 15.90
N VAL A 204 -0.07 -2.66 16.64
CA VAL A 204 0.51 -3.01 17.93
C VAL A 204 1.22 -4.35 17.83
N ARG A 205 2.41 -4.42 18.37
CA ARG A 205 3.21 -5.63 18.58
C ARG A 205 3.24 -5.96 20.08
N PRO A 206 2.41 -6.88 20.57
CA PRO A 206 2.25 -7.11 22.01
C PRO A 206 3.51 -7.63 22.68
N PHE A 207 4.36 -8.34 21.92
CA PHE A 207 5.53 -9.04 22.44
C PHE A 207 6.81 -8.71 21.66
N PRO A 208 7.25 -7.43 21.60
CA PRO A 208 8.36 -7.01 20.72
C PRO A 208 9.69 -7.68 21.03
N ASN A 209 9.89 -8.17 22.28
CA ASN A 209 11.15 -8.73 22.76
C ASN A 209 11.04 -10.21 23.18
N ARG A 210 10.01 -10.95 22.72
CA ARG A 210 9.74 -12.33 23.17
C ARG A 210 9.88 -13.37 22.06
N GLY A 211 11.10 -13.65 21.61
CA GLY A 211 11.40 -14.76 20.70
C GLY A 211 10.42 -14.86 19.52
N ILE A 212 9.81 -16.01 19.31
CA ILE A 212 8.85 -16.24 18.21
C ILE A 212 7.60 -15.37 18.29
N ALA A 213 7.16 -14.99 19.50
CA ALA A 213 6.00 -14.15 19.71
C ALA A 213 6.22 -12.69 19.21
N HIS A 214 7.47 -12.28 18.96
CA HIS A 214 7.80 -11.03 18.28
C HIS A 214 7.09 -10.88 16.92
N GLY A 215 6.80 -11.99 16.24
CA GLY A 215 6.09 -12.00 14.95
C GLY A 215 4.63 -11.57 15.02
N LEU A 216 4.00 -11.59 16.21
CA LEU A 216 2.58 -11.27 16.36
C LEU A 216 2.35 -9.76 16.29
N ARG A 217 1.39 -9.34 15.47
CA ARG A 217 0.87 -7.96 15.41
C ARG A 217 -0.66 -7.97 15.33
N VAL A 218 -1.25 -6.90 15.84
CA VAL A 218 -2.67 -6.57 15.65
C VAL A 218 -2.72 -5.16 15.05
N SER A 219 -3.44 -5.01 13.97
CA SER A 219 -3.56 -3.76 13.25
C SER A 219 -5.02 -3.37 13.10
N GLY A 220 -5.33 -2.11 13.35
CA GLY A 220 -6.62 -1.50 13.05
C GLY A 220 -6.43 -0.35 12.06
N PHE A 221 -7.36 -0.22 11.13
CA PHE A 221 -7.40 0.87 10.16
C PHE A 221 -8.81 1.40 10.05
N PHE A 222 -8.92 2.70 9.85
CA PHE A 222 -10.17 3.33 9.43
C PHE A 222 -9.91 4.33 8.30
N ASN A 223 -10.90 4.45 7.45
CA ASN A 223 -11.07 5.51 6.47
C ASN A 223 -12.44 6.14 6.69
N LYS A 224 -12.45 7.46 6.85
CA LYS A 224 -13.66 8.28 6.80
C LYS A 224 -13.59 9.16 5.58
N GLY A 225 -14.41 8.89 4.59
CA GLY A 225 -14.41 9.60 3.31
C GLY A 225 -15.81 9.86 2.79
N TRP A 226 -15.90 10.50 1.63
CA TRP A 226 -17.16 10.87 1.00
C TRP A 226 -17.04 10.87 -0.53
N TYR A 227 -18.04 10.35 -1.24
CA TYR A 227 -18.24 10.59 -2.66
C TYR A 227 -18.83 11.99 -2.94
N ALA A 228 -19.68 12.50 -2.02
CA ALA A 228 -20.28 13.82 -1.99
C ALA A 228 -20.76 14.13 -0.55
N ALA A 229 -21.39 15.29 -0.32
CA ALA A 229 -21.79 15.76 1.02
C ALA A 229 -22.64 14.76 1.83
N ASP A 230 -23.52 14.08 1.13
CA ASP A 230 -24.52 13.14 1.67
C ASP A 230 -24.24 11.68 1.28
N ARG A 231 -23.07 11.40 0.72
CA ARG A 231 -22.68 10.08 0.26
C ARG A 231 -21.38 9.62 0.93
N PRO A 232 -21.48 9.02 2.12
CA PRO A 232 -20.33 8.54 2.87
C PRO A 232 -19.61 7.40 2.15
N ARG A 233 -18.34 7.25 2.51
CA ARG A 233 -17.46 6.15 2.12
C ARG A 233 -16.57 5.79 3.30
N ASP A 234 -17.10 4.96 4.16
CA ASP A 234 -16.47 4.57 5.40
C ASP A 234 -15.93 3.15 5.29
N LEU A 235 -14.73 2.91 5.85
CA LEU A 235 -14.10 1.59 5.87
C LEU A 235 -13.38 1.40 7.20
N GLY A 236 -13.65 0.28 7.85
CA GLY A 236 -12.92 -0.23 9.00
C GLY A 236 -12.26 -1.56 8.68
N ILE A 237 -11.00 -1.75 9.09
CA ILE A 237 -10.28 -3.02 8.95
C ILE A 237 -9.60 -3.37 10.26
N VAL A 238 -9.69 -4.64 10.65
CA VAL A 238 -8.90 -5.24 11.74
C VAL A 238 -8.16 -6.44 11.19
N MET A 239 -6.85 -6.53 11.48
CA MET A 239 -6.01 -7.63 11.02
C MET A 239 -5.10 -8.13 12.15
N GLY A 240 -5.11 -9.43 12.39
CA GLY A 240 -4.06 -10.15 13.10
C GLY A 240 -3.00 -10.63 12.10
N SER A 241 -1.73 -10.44 12.39
CA SER A 241 -0.64 -11.00 11.59
C SER A 241 0.39 -11.72 12.46
N PHE A 242 0.95 -12.78 11.89
CA PHE A 242 2.11 -13.48 12.44
C PHE A 242 3.20 -13.55 11.36
N GLU A 243 4.35 -12.99 11.64
CA GLU A 243 5.46 -12.90 10.73
C GLU A 243 6.70 -13.58 11.29
N HIS A 244 7.04 -14.70 10.70
CA HIS A 244 8.23 -15.50 11.02
C HIS A 244 9.03 -15.76 9.75
N PRO A 245 10.35 -15.94 9.79
CA PRO A 245 11.15 -16.27 8.60
C PRO A 245 10.62 -17.43 7.76
N ASN A 246 9.94 -18.41 8.39
CA ASN A 246 9.43 -19.61 7.72
C ASN A 246 7.90 -19.63 7.54
N LEU A 247 7.17 -18.66 8.06
CA LEU A 247 5.72 -18.63 7.98
C LEU A 247 5.19 -17.20 8.14
N VAL A 248 4.37 -16.74 7.21
CA VAL A 248 3.54 -15.55 7.39
C VAL A 248 2.08 -15.96 7.36
N VAL A 249 1.29 -15.47 8.30
CA VAL A 249 -0.16 -15.65 8.32
C VAL A 249 -0.82 -14.31 8.63
N THR A 250 -1.87 -13.97 7.90
CA THR A 250 -2.75 -12.85 8.25
C THR A 250 -4.19 -13.29 8.26
N LEU A 251 -4.96 -12.79 9.22
CA LEU A 251 -6.41 -12.89 9.26
C LEU A 251 -6.97 -11.47 9.37
N GLN A 252 -7.77 -11.09 8.39
CA GLN A 252 -8.32 -9.75 8.24
C GLN A 252 -9.84 -9.80 8.20
N HIS A 253 -10.46 -8.85 8.88
CA HIS A 253 -11.90 -8.55 8.76
C HIS A 253 -12.07 -7.10 8.36
N LEU A 254 -13.01 -6.84 7.47
CA LEU A 254 -13.38 -5.48 7.06
C LEU A 254 -14.89 -5.28 7.10
N ASN A 255 -15.28 -4.03 7.39
CA ASN A 255 -16.64 -3.53 7.23
C ASN A 255 -16.57 -2.20 6.47
N ALA A 256 -17.49 -1.98 5.56
CA ALA A 256 -17.61 -0.72 4.83
C ALA A 256 -19.08 -0.31 4.74
N THR A 257 -19.31 1.01 4.86
CA THR A 257 -20.61 1.63 4.61
C THR A 257 -20.41 2.68 3.52
N GLU A 258 -21.08 2.52 2.39
CA GLU A 258 -20.88 3.37 1.21
C GLU A 258 -22.21 3.78 0.58
N THR A 259 -22.25 5.01 0.01
CA THR A 259 -23.35 5.48 -0.85
C THR A 259 -22.78 5.86 -2.22
N PRO A 260 -22.44 4.88 -3.09
CA PRO A 260 -21.68 5.14 -4.31
C PRO A 260 -22.50 5.83 -5.41
N SER A 261 -23.82 5.59 -5.49
CA SER A 261 -24.67 6.12 -6.56
C SER A 261 -25.13 7.56 -6.28
N ALA A 262 -25.02 8.43 -7.29
CA ALA A 262 -25.56 9.78 -7.24
C ALA A 262 -27.04 9.86 -7.66
N THR A 263 -27.49 8.90 -8.49
CA THR A 263 -28.87 8.90 -9.05
C THR A 263 -29.84 8.08 -8.21
N ALA A 264 -29.31 7.11 -7.45
CA ALA A 264 -30.07 6.30 -6.50
C ALA A 264 -29.21 6.17 -5.21
N PRO A 265 -29.21 7.18 -4.33
CA PRO A 265 -28.36 7.19 -3.15
C PRO A 265 -28.90 6.20 -2.10
N VAL A 266 -28.53 4.94 -2.24
CA VAL A 266 -28.80 3.89 -1.27
C VAL A 266 -27.50 3.61 -0.52
N GLU A 267 -27.58 3.55 0.80
CA GLU A 267 -26.48 3.12 1.65
C GLU A 267 -26.32 1.62 1.52
N ILE A 268 -25.08 1.17 1.33
CA ILE A 268 -24.71 -0.22 1.16
C ILE A 268 -23.73 -0.57 2.25
N ASP A 269 -24.08 -1.54 3.09
CA ASP A 269 -23.20 -2.13 4.06
C ASP A 269 -22.56 -3.38 3.48
N ARG A 270 -21.25 -3.49 3.68
CA ARG A 270 -20.39 -4.56 3.13
C ARG A 270 -19.51 -5.12 4.22
N ASN A 271 -19.30 -6.42 4.20
CA ASN A 271 -18.33 -7.04 5.08
C ASN A 271 -17.51 -8.13 4.38
N GLY A 272 -16.42 -8.52 5.03
CA GLY A 272 -15.65 -9.63 4.50
C GLY A 272 -14.48 -10.04 5.37
N TRP A 273 -14.00 -11.24 5.06
CA TRP A 273 -12.86 -11.88 5.71
C TRP A 273 -11.81 -12.28 4.69
N SER A 274 -10.54 -12.15 5.07
CA SER A 274 -9.43 -12.68 4.29
C SER A 274 -8.46 -13.41 5.21
N LEU A 275 -8.12 -14.64 4.84
CA LEU A 275 -7.06 -15.43 5.42
C LEU A 275 -5.95 -15.60 4.39
N PHE A 276 -4.73 -15.27 4.75
CA PHE A 276 -3.54 -15.50 3.94
C PHE A 276 -2.50 -16.29 4.72
N ALA A 277 -1.88 -17.27 4.08
CA ALA A 277 -0.79 -18.04 4.65
C ALA A 277 0.33 -18.25 3.63
N GLU A 278 1.56 -18.03 4.06
CA GLU A 278 2.79 -18.23 3.30
C GLU A 278 3.78 -19.07 4.10
N PRO A 279 3.74 -20.41 4.01
CA PRO A 279 4.87 -21.24 4.44
C PRO A 279 6.05 -21.00 3.50
N ARG A 280 7.27 -20.81 4.04
CA ARG A 280 8.44 -20.46 3.24
C ARG A 280 9.76 -20.93 3.83
N GLN A 281 10.77 -21.11 2.98
CA GLN A 281 12.14 -21.48 3.40
C GLN A 281 12.97 -20.28 3.85
N GLY A 282 12.37 -19.11 4.02
CA GLY A 282 13.04 -17.86 4.34
C GLY A 282 12.91 -16.81 3.23
N PRO A 283 13.81 -15.83 3.15
CA PRO A 283 13.79 -14.81 2.09
C PRO A 283 13.94 -15.37 0.69
N SER A 284 14.91 -16.29 0.50
CA SER A 284 15.12 -17.06 -0.73
C SER A 284 14.62 -18.49 -0.58
N GLY A 285 14.30 -19.15 -1.70
CA GLY A 285 13.85 -20.53 -1.74
C GLY A 285 12.34 -20.68 -2.02
N TRP A 286 11.83 -21.86 -1.76
CA TRP A 286 10.41 -22.18 -1.98
C TRP A 286 9.51 -21.46 -0.97
N ALA A 287 8.36 -21.01 -1.46
CA ALA A 287 7.29 -20.48 -0.65
C ALA A 287 5.93 -20.88 -1.23
N GLY A 288 5.03 -21.31 -0.36
CA GLY A 288 3.65 -21.60 -0.70
C GLY A 288 2.80 -20.33 -0.62
N LEU A 289 1.63 -20.38 -1.22
CA LEU A 289 0.56 -19.41 -1.11
C LEU A 289 -0.76 -20.14 -0.88
N LEU A 290 -1.46 -19.76 0.16
CA LEU A 290 -2.87 -20.06 0.36
C LEU A 290 -3.57 -18.77 0.79
N ARG A 291 -4.62 -18.39 0.08
CA ARG A 291 -5.48 -17.28 0.45
C ARG A 291 -6.94 -17.67 0.26
N TYR A 292 -7.76 -17.30 1.24
CA TYR A 292 -9.21 -17.43 1.18
C TYR A 292 -9.81 -16.07 1.50
N ASP A 293 -10.65 -15.56 0.59
CA ASP A 293 -11.44 -14.35 0.80
C ASP A 293 -12.93 -14.72 0.77
N SER A 294 -13.70 -14.20 1.70
CA SER A 294 -15.17 -14.19 1.68
C SER A 294 -15.62 -12.73 1.76
N PHE A 295 -16.47 -12.32 0.85
CA PHE A 295 -16.93 -10.94 0.78
C PHE A 295 -18.40 -10.87 0.41
N GLU A 296 -19.14 -10.13 1.20
CA GLU A 296 -20.54 -9.79 0.99
C GLU A 296 -20.62 -8.35 0.48
N SER A 297 -21.06 -8.19 -0.77
CA SER A 297 -21.02 -6.90 -1.47
C SER A 297 -22.20 -5.99 -1.13
N ASP A 298 -23.24 -6.52 -0.51
CA ASP A 298 -24.39 -5.80 0.02
C ASP A 298 -25.12 -6.70 1.03
N GLU A 299 -24.99 -6.41 2.33
CA GLU A 299 -25.61 -7.21 3.40
C GLU A 299 -27.15 -7.24 3.35
N ALA A 300 -27.77 -6.29 2.67
CA ALA A 300 -29.23 -6.26 2.53
C ALA A 300 -29.76 -7.18 1.41
N LEU A 301 -28.88 -7.66 0.55
CA LEU A 301 -29.25 -8.51 -0.59
C LEU A 301 -28.88 -9.96 -0.34
N PRO A 302 -29.83 -10.91 -0.48
CA PRO A 302 -29.48 -12.31 -0.54
C PRO A 302 -28.59 -12.56 -1.78
N ASP A 303 -27.76 -13.55 -1.73
CA ASP A 303 -26.89 -13.98 -2.85
C ASP A 303 -25.89 -12.91 -3.31
N SER A 304 -25.49 -11.99 -2.42
CA SER A 304 -24.51 -10.94 -2.70
C SER A 304 -23.08 -11.34 -2.37
N ALA A 305 -22.90 -12.54 -1.79
CA ALA A 305 -21.61 -13.02 -1.36
C ALA A 305 -20.80 -13.66 -2.50
N ARG A 306 -19.50 -13.65 -2.32
CA ARG A 306 -18.54 -14.39 -3.15
C ARG A 306 -17.42 -14.94 -2.30
N GLN A 307 -16.93 -16.11 -2.67
CA GLN A 307 -15.77 -16.74 -2.08
C GLN A 307 -14.65 -16.84 -3.10
N ARG A 308 -13.43 -16.62 -2.68
CA ARG A 308 -12.24 -16.72 -3.50
C ARG A 308 -11.20 -17.58 -2.81
N VAL A 309 -10.68 -18.55 -3.53
CA VAL A 309 -9.54 -19.37 -3.12
C VAL A 309 -8.38 -19.12 -4.07
N ILE A 310 -7.20 -18.82 -3.51
CA ILE A 310 -5.96 -18.73 -4.27
C ILE A 310 -4.98 -19.70 -3.63
N ALA A 311 -4.48 -20.65 -4.41
CA ALA A 311 -3.52 -21.63 -3.95
C ALA A 311 -2.38 -21.78 -4.95
N GLY A 312 -1.18 -22.04 -4.43
CA GLY A 312 0.01 -22.25 -5.26
C GLY A 312 1.29 -21.96 -4.53
N GLY A 313 2.25 -21.41 -5.23
CA GLY A 313 3.54 -21.07 -4.63
C GLY A 313 4.57 -20.65 -5.67
N GLY A 314 5.80 -20.50 -5.21
CA GLY A 314 6.86 -20.06 -6.10
C GLY A 314 8.24 -20.27 -5.51
N TYR A 315 9.22 -19.97 -6.32
CA TYR A 315 10.62 -19.92 -5.92
C TYR A 315 11.17 -18.49 -5.99
N TRP A 316 11.82 -18.06 -4.93
CA TRP A 316 12.33 -16.70 -4.78
C TRP A 316 13.86 -16.70 -4.74
N PHE A 317 14.44 -15.89 -5.61
CA PHE A 317 15.86 -15.57 -5.62
C PHE A 317 16.02 -14.17 -5.02
N VAL A 318 16.76 -14.04 -3.94
CA VAL A 318 16.99 -12.75 -3.27
C VAL A 318 18.47 -12.47 -3.16
N TRP A 319 18.90 -11.35 -3.70
CA TRP A 319 20.24 -10.80 -3.62
C TRP A 319 20.21 -9.46 -2.89
N PRO A 320 21.35 -8.92 -2.47
CA PRO A 320 21.37 -7.65 -1.71
C PRO A 320 20.67 -6.46 -2.39
N ARG A 321 20.52 -6.47 -3.71
CA ARG A 321 19.93 -5.37 -4.49
C ARG A 321 18.94 -5.83 -5.54
N ALA A 322 18.54 -7.09 -5.54
CA ALA A 322 17.63 -7.62 -6.52
C ALA A 322 16.81 -8.77 -5.93
N LYS A 323 15.59 -8.92 -6.42
CA LYS A 323 14.69 -10.03 -6.08
C LYS A 323 13.97 -10.48 -7.35
N VAL A 324 13.97 -11.80 -7.59
CA VAL A 324 13.20 -12.43 -8.65
C VAL A 324 12.32 -13.51 -8.04
N GLY A 325 11.04 -13.50 -8.35
CA GLY A 325 10.10 -14.55 -7.97
C GLY A 325 9.53 -15.22 -9.22
N LEU A 326 9.48 -16.55 -9.21
CA LEU A 326 8.76 -17.36 -10.20
C LEU A 326 7.57 -17.99 -9.47
N VAL A 327 6.34 -17.64 -9.85
CA VAL A 327 5.13 -17.97 -9.10
C VAL A 327 4.14 -18.67 -10.02
N ALA A 328 3.54 -19.75 -9.52
CA ALA A 328 2.43 -20.43 -10.16
C ALA A 328 1.27 -20.57 -9.19
N THR A 329 0.09 -20.11 -9.57
CA THR A 329 -1.11 -20.14 -8.75
C THR A 329 -2.34 -20.54 -9.54
N ASN A 330 -3.29 -21.15 -8.85
CA ASN A 330 -4.68 -21.25 -9.28
C ASN A 330 -5.49 -20.26 -8.43
N GLU A 331 -6.41 -19.58 -9.08
CA GLU A 331 -7.41 -18.72 -8.44
C GLU A 331 -8.80 -19.16 -8.89
N HIS A 332 -9.66 -19.44 -7.93
CA HIS A 332 -11.06 -19.81 -8.13
C HIS A 332 -11.98 -18.85 -7.38
N VAL A 333 -13.07 -18.44 -8.00
CA VAL A 333 -14.07 -17.54 -7.44
C VAL A 333 -15.45 -18.13 -7.64
N ASP A 334 -16.13 -18.40 -6.52
CA ASP A 334 -17.54 -18.78 -6.48
C ASP A 334 -18.40 -17.55 -6.22
N TYR A 335 -19.48 -17.38 -6.94
CA TYR A 335 -20.46 -16.30 -6.77
C TYR A 335 -21.81 -16.90 -6.33
N ASP A 336 -22.35 -16.40 -5.22
CA ASP A 336 -23.70 -16.81 -4.79
C ASP A 336 -24.79 -16.28 -5.73
N GLN A 337 -24.51 -15.22 -6.49
CA GLN A 337 -25.45 -14.62 -7.45
C GLN A 337 -25.69 -15.54 -8.65
N PRO A 338 -26.92 -16.05 -8.86
CA PRO A 338 -27.20 -17.07 -9.90
C PRO A 338 -26.94 -16.63 -11.34
N THR A 339 -26.85 -15.33 -11.59
CA THR A 339 -26.59 -14.77 -12.93
C THR A 339 -25.11 -14.53 -13.22
N GLN A 340 -24.25 -14.68 -12.23
CA GLN A 340 -22.81 -14.54 -12.37
C GLN A 340 -22.17 -15.91 -12.41
N LEU A 341 -21.36 -16.17 -13.43
CA LEU A 341 -20.65 -17.43 -13.58
C LEU A 341 -19.38 -17.42 -12.72
N ASP A 342 -19.09 -18.57 -12.14
CA ASP A 342 -17.85 -18.79 -11.42
C ASP A 342 -16.63 -18.60 -12.32
N GLU A 343 -15.51 -18.28 -11.71
CA GLU A 343 -14.26 -18.03 -12.44
C GLU A 343 -13.16 -18.98 -11.95
N ASN A 344 -12.40 -19.53 -12.86
CA ASN A 344 -11.20 -20.27 -12.52
C ASN A 344 -10.08 -19.91 -13.48
N ARG A 345 -8.89 -19.62 -12.94
CA ARG A 345 -7.73 -19.29 -13.75
C ARG A 345 -6.43 -19.80 -13.17
N VAL A 346 -5.54 -20.19 -14.06
CA VAL A 346 -4.16 -20.54 -13.75
C VAL A 346 -3.25 -19.39 -14.13
N LEU A 347 -2.38 -18.99 -13.23
CA LEU A 347 -1.45 -17.88 -13.41
C LEU A 347 -0.01 -18.38 -13.29
N LEU A 348 0.82 -18.04 -14.27
CA LEU A 348 2.28 -18.14 -14.18
C LEU A 348 2.85 -16.73 -14.18
N GLN A 349 3.59 -16.39 -13.16
CA GLN A 349 3.98 -15.01 -12.94
C GLN A 349 5.46 -14.87 -12.58
N MET A 350 6.03 -13.73 -12.97
CA MET A 350 7.39 -13.35 -12.63
C MET A 350 7.39 -11.99 -11.93
N HIS A 351 8.07 -11.93 -10.80
CA HIS A 351 8.36 -10.71 -10.06
C HIS A 351 9.82 -10.34 -10.28
N PHE A 352 10.09 -9.14 -10.73
CA PHE A 352 11.42 -8.54 -10.81
C PHE A 352 11.48 -7.28 -9.98
N GLU A 353 12.51 -7.18 -9.13
CA GLU A 353 12.77 -5.98 -8.33
C GLU A 353 14.29 -5.79 -8.21
N PHE A 354 14.78 -4.60 -8.55
CA PHE A 354 16.20 -4.24 -8.44
C PHE A 354 16.43 -2.74 -8.41
#